data_b5d336554b32298e7e6c56b067ed4332
#
_entry.id   b5d336554b32298e7e6c56b067ed4332
#
_cell.length_a   1.000
_cell.length_b   1.000
_cell.length_c   1.000
_cell.angle_alpha   90.00
_cell.angle_beta   90.00
_cell.angle_gamma   90.00
#
_symmetry.space_group_name_H-M   'P 1'
#
loop_
_entity.id
_entity.type
_entity.pdbx_description
1 polymer ?
#
loop_
_entity_poly.entity_id
_entity_poly.type
_entity_poly.pdbx_seq_one_letter_code
_entity_poly.pdbx_strand_id
1 'polypeptide(L)'
;FLSATAVLCLAACAGDDVPSMAGKFTVPSNLPPTVVPFTLEGDQILVEVEVQGPTQNRKILCALNMGHPVSGWMEHVWKETGHVPHTPAKFSVGGIPVEVASGASAGLDDAAYPDRQLDFWFFTHQVEGAVQAGFLENFDITLDYARKTLTLAAPGTLPQDGVAVPIRVKPETGLATVDFVVDGKPYPIVIDVGGPYSFIRKSVAAEWLQTHPEWRHADGAIGPANYLMIGQSAEEKGSLMRLDKATLGPMAIENAGFFGVGGGMGPLGVISTEAFFDDWQKLAPEPVIGWLGANVLKHYRITIDYKAQMSWWKKLSDIDPHELDQVGLSLVYDKGVYSVGRIVAKDGKPTATGIEKGDKLAAIDDAPVKGWSRDQLFAALGGKLGDLHKVTVDRDGKTQTFSLPVEAF
;
A
#
# COMPACT_ATOMS: atom_id res chain seq x y z
N PHE A 1 -1.32 16.69 -19.05
CA PHE A 1 -1.69 15.35 -19.53
C PHE A 1 -1.06 14.32 -18.59
N LEU A 2 -1.64 14.15 -17.39
CA LEU A 2 -1.31 13.04 -16.50
C LEU A 2 -1.94 11.79 -17.11
N SER A 3 -1.11 10.81 -17.43
CA SER A 3 -1.55 9.61 -18.12
C SER A 3 -2.62 8.87 -17.31
N ALA A 4 -3.69 8.53 -17.98
CA ALA A 4 -4.79 7.68 -17.52
C ALA A 4 -4.33 6.33 -16.94
N THR A 5 -3.07 6.00 -17.08
CA THR A 5 -2.49 4.67 -16.90
C THR A 5 -2.14 4.33 -15.46
N ALA A 6 -1.84 5.31 -14.63
CA ALA A 6 -1.54 5.06 -13.22
C ALA A 6 -2.78 4.65 -12.39
N VAL A 7 -3.94 5.13 -12.81
CA VAL A 7 -5.24 4.64 -12.30
C VAL A 7 -5.59 3.30 -12.96
N LEU A 8 -5.04 3.02 -14.13
CA LEU A 8 -5.21 1.78 -14.86
C LEU A 8 -4.51 0.57 -14.21
N CYS A 9 -3.43 0.72 -13.45
CA CYS A 9 -2.93 -0.40 -12.63
C CYS A 9 -3.85 -0.75 -11.45
N LEU A 10 -4.61 0.21 -10.93
CA LEU A 10 -5.73 -0.05 -10.02
C LEU A 10 -7.04 -0.36 -10.79
N ALA A 11 -7.23 0.17 -12.00
CA ALA A 11 -8.47 0.04 -12.77
C ALA A 11 -8.37 -0.92 -13.97
N ALA A 12 -7.19 -1.23 -14.51
CA ALA A 12 -7.02 -2.21 -15.58
C ALA A 12 -7.16 -3.67 -15.11
N CYS A 13 -7.37 -3.86 -13.82
CA CYS A 13 -7.65 -5.17 -13.23
C CYS A 13 -9.01 -5.23 -12.54
N ALA A 14 -9.83 -4.22 -12.73
CA ALA A 14 -11.21 -4.21 -12.32
C ALA A 14 -12.03 -4.72 -13.50
N GLY A 15 -12.44 -5.96 -13.46
CA GLY A 15 -13.31 -6.53 -14.48
C GLY A 15 -13.18 -8.04 -14.63
N ASP A 16 -14.10 -8.60 -15.38
CA ASP A 16 -14.20 -10.05 -15.66
C ASP A 16 -12.98 -10.62 -16.43
N ASP A 17 -11.99 -9.79 -16.78
CA ASP A 17 -10.86 -10.10 -17.66
C ASP A 17 -9.52 -10.35 -16.93
N VAL A 18 -9.48 -10.35 -15.59
CA VAL A 18 -8.24 -10.70 -14.88
C VAL A 18 -7.98 -12.20 -15.07
N PRO A 19 -6.85 -12.57 -15.70
CA PRO A 19 -6.58 -13.97 -15.95
C PRO A 19 -6.38 -14.71 -14.62
N SER A 20 -6.89 -15.96 -14.55
CA SER A 20 -6.63 -16.83 -13.41
C SER A 20 -5.12 -17.07 -13.25
N MET A 21 -4.62 -16.89 -12.04
CA MET A 21 -3.22 -17.18 -11.66
C MET A 21 -3.03 -18.63 -11.24
N ALA A 22 -4.11 -19.37 -10.98
CA ALA A 22 -4.05 -20.76 -10.54
C ALA A 22 -3.25 -21.63 -11.51
N GLY A 23 -2.19 -22.29 -11.01
CA GLY A 23 -1.31 -23.14 -11.80
C GLY A 23 -0.45 -22.42 -12.85
N LYS A 24 -0.37 -21.11 -12.80
CA LYS A 24 0.45 -20.31 -13.72
C LYS A 24 1.91 -20.20 -13.31
N PHE A 25 2.22 -20.47 -12.05
CA PHE A 25 3.59 -20.44 -11.52
C PHE A 25 4.05 -21.87 -11.26
N THR A 26 5.26 -22.19 -11.72
CA THR A 26 5.97 -23.43 -11.36
C THR A 26 7.09 -23.09 -10.40
N VAL A 27 6.99 -23.62 -9.20
CA VAL A 27 7.96 -23.43 -8.11
C VAL A 27 8.51 -24.77 -7.62
N PRO A 28 9.69 -24.85 -6.98
CA PRO A 28 10.21 -26.09 -6.44
C PRO A 28 9.27 -26.72 -5.41
N SER A 29 8.84 -27.97 -5.63
CA SER A 29 7.88 -28.67 -4.77
C SER A 29 8.42 -28.99 -3.37
N ASN A 30 9.75 -29.12 -3.23
CA ASN A 30 10.44 -29.44 -1.99
C ASN A 30 11.30 -28.26 -1.51
N LEU A 31 10.77 -27.04 -1.58
CA LEU A 31 11.47 -25.84 -1.16
C LEU A 31 11.64 -25.83 0.37
N PRO A 32 12.87 -25.89 0.91
CA PRO A 32 13.09 -25.65 2.33
C PRO A 32 12.79 -24.19 2.68
N PRO A 33 12.51 -23.86 3.94
CA PRO A 33 12.35 -22.47 4.36
C PRO A 33 13.53 -21.62 3.91
N THR A 34 13.28 -20.73 2.95
CA THR A 34 14.27 -19.87 2.32
C THR A 34 14.00 -18.44 2.70
N VAL A 35 14.97 -17.79 3.33
CA VAL A 35 14.85 -16.41 3.82
C VAL A 35 15.30 -15.46 2.72
N VAL A 36 14.39 -14.57 2.32
CA VAL A 36 14.61 -13.49 1.37
C VAL A 36 14.65 -12.17 2.14
N PRO A 37 15.78 -11.47 2.19
CA PRO A 37 15.83 -10.14 2.78
C PRO A 37 15.02 -9.15 1.95
N PHE A 38 14.43 -8.16 2.62
CA PHE A 38 13.74 -7.08 1.93
C PHE A 38 14.15 -5.70 2.45
N THR A 39 13.93 -4.70 1.63
CA THR A 39 14.07 -3.29 1.99
C THR A 39 12.67 -2.70 2.25
N LEU A 40 12.59 -1.67 3.09
CA LEU A 40 11.36 -0.92 3.30
C LEU A 40 11.51 0.50 2.74
N GLU A 41 10.48 0.95 2.06
CA GLU A 41 10.27 2.35 1.72
C GLU A 41 8.81 2.72 2.01
N GLY A 42 8.57 3.65 2.93
CA GLY A 42 7.22 4.02 3.36
C GLY A 42 6.41 2.85 3.92
N ASP A 43 7.07 1.93 4.67
CA ASP A 43 6.51 0.67 5.17
C ASP A 43 6.16 -0.37 4.08
N GLN A 44 6.38 -0.06 2.80
CA GLN A 44 6.20 -1.00 1.69
C GLN A 44 7.42 -1.90 1.53
N ILE A 45 7.19 -3.16 1.25
CA ILE A 45 8.23 -4.18 1.12
C ILE A 45 8.77 -4.20 -0.30
N LEU A 46 10.10 -4.09 -0.44
CA LEU A 46 10.82 -4.20 -1.69
C LEU A 46 11.73 -5.43 -1.67
N VAL A 47 11.61 -6.31 -2.68
CA VAL A 47 12.41 -7.53 -2.83
C VAL A 47 13.22 -7.51 -4.12
N GLU A 48 14.44 -8.05 -4.08
CA GLU A 48 15.24 -8.24 -5.30
C GLU A 48 14.70 -9.44 -6.09
N VAL A 49 14.49 -9.22 -7.39
CA VAL A 49 14.08 -10.23 -8.36
C VAL A 49 15.11 -10.28 -9.48
N GLU A 50 15.57 -11.47 -9.84
CA GLU A 50 16.39 -11.66 -11.02
C GLU A 50 15.54 -12.21 -12.15
N VAL A 51 15.26 -11.38 -13.15
CA VAL A 51 14.56 -11.78 -14.39
C VAL A 51 15.58 -12.42 -15.32
N GLN A 52 15.34 -13.68 -15.67
CA GLN A 52 16.21 -14.44 -16.56
C GLN A 52 15.69 -14.32 -17.99
N GLY A 53 16.55 -13.96 -18.92
CA GLY A 53 16.14 -13.77 -20.30
C GLY A 53 17.11 -14.33 -21.32
N PRO A 54 16.65 -14.54 -22.57
CA PRO A 54 17.48 -15.06 -23.63
C PRO A 54 18.62 -14.10 -24.06
N THR A 55 18.48 -12.80 -23.78
CA THR A 55 19.50 -11.80 -24.12
C THR A 55 20.44 -11.58 -22.95
N GLN A 56 19.88 -11.35 -21.76
CA GLN A 56 20.63 -11.14 -20.53
C GLN A 56 19.72 -11.33 -19.31
N ASN A 57 20.32 -11.56 -18.16
CA ASN A 57 19.63 -11.48 -16.88
C ASN A 57 19.62 -10.05 -16.35
N ARG A 58 18.55 -9.68 -15.66
CA ARG A 58 18.42 -8.40 -14.97
C ARG A 58 18.04 -8.60 -13.53
N LYS A 59 18.77 -7.98 -12.62
CA LYS A 59 18.34 -7.80 -11.23
C LYS A 59 17.58 -6.50 -11.12
N ILE A 60 16.39 -6.56 -10.59
CA ILE A 60 15.48 -5.43 -10.38
C ILE A 60 14.94 -5.45 -8.97
N LEU A 61 14.52 -4.31 -8.48
CA LEU A 61 13.78 -4.20 -7.24
C LEU A 61 12.28 -4.21 -7.55
N CYS A 62 11.55 -5.07 -6.87
CA CYS A 62 10.10 -5.23 -7.03
C CYS A 62 9.36 -4.91 -5.73
N ALA A 63 8.25 -4.20 -5.83
CA ALA A 63 7.31 -4.06 -4.73
C ALA A 63 6.60 -5.38 -4.46
N LEU A 64 6.49 -5.77 -3.19
CA LEU A 64 5.65 -6.89 -2.77
C LEU A 64 4.24 -6.37 -2.48
N ASN A 65 3.23 -6.97 -3.15
CA ASN A 65 1.86 -6.52 -3.00
C ASN A 65 0.91 -7.73 -2.95
N MET A 66 0.11 -7.83 -1.89
CA MET A 66 -0.84 -8.94 -1.71
C MET A 66 -2.29 -8.55 -2.05
N GLY A 67 -2.52 -7.29 -2.39
CA GLY A 67 -3.83 -6.76 -2.80
C GLY A 67 -4.10 -6.85 -4.31
N HIS A 68 -3.20 -7.46 -5.10
CA HIS A 68 -3.35 -7.59 -6.55
C HIS A 68 -2.84 -8.97 -7.03
N PRO A 69 -3.47 -9.59 -8.05
CA PRO A 69 -3.11 -10.95 -8.47
C PRO A 69 -1.90 -11.04 -9.40
N VAL A 70 -1.71 -10.08 -10.32
CA VAL A 70 -0.80 -10.21 -11.47
C VAL A 70 0.54 -9.55 -11.21
N SER A 71 1.61 -10.34 -11.12
CA SER A 71 2.99 -9.84 -11.10
C SER A 71 3.39 -9.23 -12.44
N GLY A 72 4.35 -8.30 -12.44
CA GLY A 72 4.80 -7.67 -13.68
C GLY A 72 6.07 -6.86 -13.51
N TRP A 73 6.67 -6.52 -14.65
CA TRP A 73 7.87 -5.71 -14.74
C TRP A 73 7.68 -4.61 -15.78
N MET A 74 8.45 -3.53 -15.65
CA MET A 74 8.49 -2.45 -16.62
C MET A 74 8.86 -2.97 -18.02
N GLU A 75 8.28 -2.39 -19.06
CA GLU A 75 8.48 -2.84 -20.45
C GLU A 75 9.94 -2.87 -20.89
N HIS A 76 10.73 -1.91 -20.41
CA HIS A 76 12.17 -1.90 -20.72
C HIS A 76 12.90 -3.13 -20.13
N VAL A 77 12.48 -3.65 -18.97
CA VAL A 77 13.04 -4.88 -18.38
C VAL A 77 12.75 -6.07 -19.28
N TRP A 78 11.50 -6.19 -19.77
CA TRP A 78 11.13 -7.22 -20.75
C TRP A 78 11.99 -7.14 -22.01
N LYS A 79 12.14 -5.92 -22.55
CA LYS A 79 12.90 -5.68 -23.76
C LYS A 79 14.39 -5.99 -23.57
N GLU A 80 15.01 -5.55 -22.48
CA GLU A 80 16.42 -5.78 -22.18
C GLU A 80 16.73 -7.26 -21.95
N THR A 81 15.83 -7.99 -21.29
CA THR A 81 15.97 -9.42 -21.11
C THR A 81 15.64 -10.24 -22.36
N GLY A 82 15.09 -9.62 -23.39
CA GLY A 82 14.72 -10.27 -24.65
C GLY A 82 13.40 -11.03 -24.62
N HIS A 83 12.53 -10.70 -23.65
CA HIS A 83 11.20 -11.23 -23.56
C HIS A 83 10.16 -10.26 -24.13
N VAL A 84 8.96 -10.78 -24.33
CA VAL A 84 7.76 -10.00 -24.65
C VAL A 84 6.77 -10.13 -23.48
N PRO A 85 6.13 -9.05 -23.02
CA PRO A 85 5.10 -9.12 -21.98
C PRO A 85 4.03 -10.18 -22.30
N HIS A 86 3.47 -10.80 -21.25
CA HIS A 86 2.49 -11.86 -21.33
C HIS A 86 2.96 -13.20 -21.93
N THR A 87 4.23 -13.34 -22.32
CA THR A 87 4.82 -14.61 -22.71
C THR A 87 5.40 -15.36 -21.52
N PRO A 88 5.67 -16.69 -21.63
CA PRO A 88 6.36 -17.41 -20.56
C PRO A 88 7.70 -16.78 -20.22
N ALA A 89 7.98 -16.69 -18.93
CA ALA A 89 9.22 -16.10 -18.45
C ALA A 89 9.79 -16.90 -17.26
N LYS A 90 11.06 -16.65 -16.95
CA LYS A 90 11.75 -17.21 -15.78
C LYS A 90 12.31 -16.09 -14.94
N PHE A 91 12.19 -16.23 -13.64
CA PHE A 91 12.80 -15.31 -12.70
C PHE A 91 13.19 -16.03 -11.40
N SER A 92 13.92 -15.36 -10.53
CA SER A 92 14.16 -15.88 -9.19
C SER A 92 13.93 -14.81 -8.13
N VAL A 93 13.44 -15.24 -6.96
CA VAL A 93 13.29 -14.40 -5.76
C VAL A 93 14.09 -15.07 -4.65
N GLY A 94 15.10 -14.38 -4.09
CA GLY A 94 15.98 -14.98 -3.07
C GLY A 94 16.69 -16.25 -3.55
N GLY A 95 16.98 -16.36 -4.85
CA GLY A 95 17.58 -17.54 -5.46
C GLY A 95 16.61 -18.70 -5.73
N ILE A 96 15.34 -18.58 -5.38
CA ILE A 96 14.29 -19.56 -5.69
C ILE A 96 13.90 -19.43 -7.17
N PRO A 97 14.13 -20.45 -8.02
CA PRO A 97 13.77 -20.35 -9.41
C PRO A 97 12.24 -20.48 -9.60
N VAL A 98 11.70 -19.67 -10.47
CA VAL A 98 10.28 -19.61 -10.79
C VAL A 98 10.09 -19.56 -12.30
N GLU A 99 9.20 -20.38 -12.81
CA GLU A 99 8.73 -20.31 -14.17
C GLU A 99 7.29 -19.79 -14.17
N VAL A 100 7.01 -18.81 -15.01
CA VAL A 100 5.66 -18.25 -15.17
C VAL A 100 5.13 -18.53 -16.55
N ALA A 101 3.91 -19.05 -16.60
CA ALA A 101 3.21 -19.37 -17.83
C ALA A 101 2.71 -18.09 -18.54
N SER A 102 2.35 -18.21 -19.81
CA SER A 102 1.75 -17.12 -20.59
C SER A 102 0.53 -16.51 -19.90
N GLY A 103 0.45 -15.19 -19.90
CA GLY A 103 -0.67 -14.41 -19.36
C GLY A 103 -0.65 -14.20 -17.84
N ALA A 104 0.36 -14.70 -17.13
CA ALA A 104 0.45 -14.53 -15.67
C ALA A 104 1.45 -13.46 -15.24
N SER A 105 2.07 -12.79 -16.17
CA SER A 105 2.93 -11.61 -15.92
C SER A 105 2.60 -10.50 -16.90
N ALA A 106 2.56 -9.28 -16.41
CA ALA A 106 2.23 -8.10 -17.18
C ALA A 106 3.47 -7.26 -17.51
N GLY A 107 3.45 -6.57 -18.64
CA GLY A 107 4.31 -5.43 -18.90
C GLY A 107 3.71 -4.17 -18.29
N LEU A 108 4.50 -3.43 -17.54
CA LEU A 108 4.13 -2.10 -17.06
C LEU A 108 4.66 -1.08 -18.08
N ASP A 109 3.76 -0.28 -18.65
CA ASP A 109 4.07 0.66 -19.74
C ASP A 109 5.06 1.75 -19.26
N ASP A 110 6.26 1.76 -19.83
CA ASP A 110 7.29 2.77 -19.52
C ASP A 110 6.80 4.21 -19.78
N ALA A 111 5.88 4.41 -20.72
CA ALA A 111 5.35 5.73 -21.02
C ALA A 111 4.38 6.23 -19.94
N ALA A 112 3.82 5.32 -19.16
CA ALA A 112 2.95 5.65 -18.03
C ALA A 112 3.73 6.06 -16.78
N TYR A 113 5.02 5.66 -16.72
CA TYR A 113 5.90 5.87 -15.58
C TYR A 113 7.15 6.64 -16.04
N PRO A 114 7.19 7.97 -15.86
CA PRO A 114 8.40 8.76 -16.10
C PRO A 114 9.57 8.13 -15.34
N ASP A 115 10.77 8.33 -15.85
CA ASP A 115 11.98 7.75 -15.26
C ASP A 115 12.06 6.21 -15.27
N ARG A 116 11.11 5.54 -15.92
CA ARG A 116 11.09 4.09 -16.14
C ARG A 116 11.06 3.28 -14.83
N GLN A 117 10.32 3.77 -13.83
CA GLN A 117 10.13 3.13 -12.53
C GLN A 117 8.72 3.43 -11.99
N LEU A 118 8.35 2.77 -10.91
CA LEU A 118 7.11 3.03 -10.18
C LEU A 118 7.26 4.25 -9.25
N ASP A 119 7.73 5.37 -9.79
CA ASP A 119 8.16 6.57 -9.08
C ASP A 119 7.07 7.31 -8.29
N PHE A 120 5.81 7.03 -8.58
CA PHE A 120 4.67 7.53 -7.89
C PHE A 120 4.55 7.04 -6.47
N TRP A 121 5.08 5.82 -6.20
CA TRP A 121 5.01 5.18 -4.91
C TRP A 121 6.36 5.13 -4.20
N PHE A 122 7.46 5.24 -4.98
CA PHE A 122 8.82 5.08 -4.48
C PHE A 122 9.69 6.23 -4.90
N PHE A 123 10.42 6.81 -3.96
CA PHE A 123 11.19 8.04 -4.15
C PHE A 123 12.69 7.83 -3.97
N THR A 124 13.09 6.79 -3.24
CA THR A 124 14.49 6.55 -2.88
C THR A 124 15.08 5.32 -3.56
N HIS A 125 14.23 4.43 -4.05
CA HIS A 125 14.63 3.21 -4.73
C HIS A 125 14.02 3.17 -6.14
N GLN A 126 14.83 2.73 -7.11
CA GLN A 126 14.33 2.43 -8.44
C GLN A 126 13.57 1.10 -8.37
N VAL A 127 12.26 1.14 -8.46
CA VAL A 127 11.38 -0.02 -8.43
C VAL A 127 10.85 -0.28 -9.83
N GLU A 128 11.24 -1.42 -10.42
CA GLU A 128 10.99 -1.74 -11.83
C GLU A 128 9.97 -2.88 -12.00
N GLY A 129 9.30 -3.28 -10.92
CA GLY A 129 8.30 -4.34 -10.98
C GLY A 129 7.53 -4.53 -9.68
N ALA A 130 6.62 -5.50 -9.73
CA ALA A 130 5.85 -5.94 -8.59
C ALA A 130 5.74 -7.47 -8.56
N VAL A 131 5.87 -8.04 -7.36
CA VAL A 131 5.60 -9.44 -7.05
C VAL A 131 4.32 -9.50 -6.24
N GLN A 132 3.34 -10.26 -6.71
CA GLN A 132 1.97 -10.11 -6.23
C GLN A 132 1.34 -11.42 -5.72
N ALA A 133 0.09 -11.34 -5.24
CA ALA A 133 -0.62 -12.42 -4.56
C ALA A 133 -0.64 -13.74 -5.35
N GLY A 134 -0.88 -13.72 -6.66
CA GLY A 134 -0.90 -14.93 -7.50
C GLY A 134 0.43 -15.69 -7.56
N PHE A 135 1.56 -15.01 -7.30
CA PHE A 135 2.84 -15.69 -7.10
C PHE A 135 2.96 -16.24 -5.68
N LEU A 136 2.62 -15.44 -4.66
CA LEU A 136 2.82 -15.78 -3.25
C LEU A 136 1.99 -16.98 -2.81
N GLU A 137 0.80 -17.19 -3.37
CA GLU A 137 -0.07 -18.31 -3.02
C GLU A 137 0.53 -19.70 -3.27
N ASN A 138 1.63 -19.78 -4.04
CA ASN A 138 2.32 -21.03 -4.33
C ASN A 138 3.26 -21.49 -3.19
N PHE A 139 3.35 -20.72 -2.11
CA PHE A 139 4.23 -20.98 -0.96
C PHE A 139 3.47 -20.87 0.36
N ASP A 140 4.03 -21.45 1.40
CA ASP A 140 3.86 -20.87 2.73
C ASP A 140 4.77 -19.65 2.84
N ILE A 141 4.30 -18.58 3.43
CA ILE A 141 5.09 -17.37 3.62
C ILE A 141 5.17 -16.96 5.09
N THR A 142 6.30 -16.41 5.51
CA THR A 142 6.39 -15.66 6.77
C THR A 142 6.95 -14.28 6.51
N LEU A 143 6.19 -13.27 6.93
CA LEU A 143 6.58 -11.86 6.89
C LEU A 143 7.05 -11.42 8.28
N ASP A 144 8.25 -10.88 8.38
CA ASP A 144 8.82 -10.35 9.62
C ASP A 144 9.41 -8.95 9.34
N TYR A 145 8.63 -7.92 9.64
CA TYR A 145 9.04 -6.53 9.43
C TYR A 145 10.21 -6.12 10.34
N ALA A 146 10.27 -6.66 11.56
CA ALA A 146 11.33 -6.32 12.49
C ALA A 146 12.70 -6.84 12.02
N ARG A 147 12.70 -8.02 11.37
CA ARG A 147 13.90 -8.60 10.77
C ARG A 147 14.11 -8.23 9.31
N LYS A 148 13.12 -7.61 8.68
CA LYS A 148 13.07 -7.31 7.25
C LYS A 148 13.30 -8.56 6.40
N THR A 149 12.51 -9.60 6.67
CA THR A 149 12.62 -10.88 5.97
C THR A 149 11.26 -11.41 5.52
N LEU A 150 11.23 -11.91 4.29
CA LEU A 150 10.20 -12.76 3.74
C LEU A 150 10.75 -14.18 3.70
N THR A 151 10.13 -15.13 4.39
CA THR A 151 10.47 -16.55 4.25
C THR A 151 9.49 -17.19 3.30
N LEU A 152 9.98 -17.89 2.29
CA LEU A 152 9.21 -18.69 1.34
C LEU A 152 9.53 -20.16 1.54
N ALA A 153 8.52 -21.02 1.57
CA ALA A 153 8.71 -22.46 1.79
C ALA A 153 7.62 -23.27 1.05
N ALA A 154 7.87 -24.56 0.93
CA ALA A 154 6.84 -25.47 0.42
C ALA A 154 5.61 -25.49 1.36
N PRO A 155 4.39 -25.60 0.84
CA PRO A 155 3.16 -25.61 1.63
C PRO A 155 3.17 -26.63 2.79
N GLY A 156 2.76 -26.21 3.98
CA GLY A 156 2.69 -27.03 5.20
C GLY A 156 4.01 -27.20 5.92
N THR A 157 5.07 -26.43 5.58
CA THR A 157 6.41 -26.62 6.15
C THR A 157 6.87 -25.53 7.11
N LEU A 158 6.20 -24.38 7.14
CA LEU A 158 6.57 -23.29 8.06
C LEU A 158 6.05 -23.51 9.48
N PRO A 159 6.77 -23.02 10.49
CA PRO A 159 6.32 -23.08 11.88
C PRO A 159 5.02 -22.30 12.10
N GLN A 160 4.08 -22.91 12.78
CA GLN A 160 2.81 -22.32 13.23
C GLN A 160 3.03 -21.57 14.55
N ASP A 161 3.70 -20.40 14.49
CA ASP A 161 4.08 -19.63 15.68
C ASP A 161 3.22 -18.36 15.79
N GLY A 162 2.41 -18.29 16.81
CA GLY A 162 1.52 -17.18 17.10
C GLY A 162 0.06 -17.61 17.25
N VAL A 163 -0.84 -16.66 17.18
CA VAL A 163 -2.28 -16.89 17.27
C VAL A 163 -2.81 -17.28 15.90
N ALA A 164 -3.51 -18.42 15.84
CA ALA A 164 -4.11 -18.91 14.62
C ALA A 164 -5.35 -18.08 14.25
N VAL A 165 -5.38 -17.62 12.99
CA VAL A 165 -6.48 -16.85 12.42
C VAL A 165 -6.84 -17.45 11.07
N PRO A 166 -8.08 -17.95 10.88
CA PRO A 166 -8.53 -18.43 9.59
C PRO A 166 -8.51 -17.32 8.54
N ILE A 167 -8.13 -17.69 7.33
CA ILE A 167 -8.20 -16.82 6.15
C ILE A 167 -9.06 -17.50 5.08
N ARG A 168 -9.52 -16.72 4.13
CA ARG A 168 -10.15 -17.25 2.91
C ARG A 168 -9.31 -16.80 1.72
N VAL A 169 -9.01 -17.72 0.83
CA VAL A 169 -8.16 -17.48 -0.34
C VAL A 169 -8.98 -17.72 -1.62
N LYS A 170 -8.84 -16.84 -2.60
CA LYS A 170 -9.37 -17.06 -3.95
C LYS A 170 -8.26 -17.66 -4.82
N PRO A 171 -8.33 -18.95 -5.18
CA PRO A 171 -7.24 -19.62 -5.89
C PRO A 171 -6.92 -19.05 -7.28
N GLU A 172 -7.88 -18.32 -7.89
CA GLU A 172 -7.68 -17.68 -9.19
C GLU A 172 -6.82 -16.43 -9.12
N THR A 173 -6.68 -15.84 -7.92
CA THR A 173 -6.01 -14.54 -7.74
C THR A 173 -4.95 -14.55 -6.65
N GLY A 174 -4.99 -15.52 -5.73
CA GLY A 174 -4.13 -15.58 -4.55
C GLY A 174 -4.49 -14.55 -3.46
N LEU A 175 -5.55 -13.76 -3.65
CA LEU A 175 -5.97 -12.80 -2.63
C LEU A 175 -6.49 -13.52 -1.39
N ALA A 176 -5.97 -13.12 -0.24
CA ALA A 176 -6.34 -13.66 1.06
C ALA A 176 -7.09 -12.62 1.90
N THR A 177 -8.25 -13.02 2.44
CA THR A 177 -9.05 -12.20 3.34
C THR A 177 -9.05 -12.75 4.75
N VAL A 178 -9.29 -11.88 5.70
CA VAL A 178 -9.46 -12.16 7.12
C VAL A 178 -10.64 -11.37 7.66
N ASP A 179 -11.31 -11.87 8.71
CA ASP A 179 -12.36 -11.12 9.39
C ASP A 179 -11.73 -10.13 10.37
N PHE A 180 -11.87 -8.84 10.08
CA PHE A 180 -11.61 -7.76 11.00
C PHE A 180 -12.91 -7.43 11.73
N VAL A 181 -12.96 -7.63 13.04
CA VAL A 181 -14.22 -7.56 13.80
C VAL A 181 -14.30 -6.28 14.60
N VAL A 182 -15.32 -5.49 14.32
CA VAL A 182 -15.67 -4.26 15.05
C VAL A 182 -17.04 -4.45 15.69
N ASP A 183 -17.16 -4.24 17.00
CA ASP A 183 -18.40 -4.42 17.78
C ASP A 183 -19.05 -5.80 17.61
N GLY A 184 -18.25 -6.83 17.44
CA GLY A 184 -18.73 -8.20 17.21
C GLY A 184 -19.22 -8.47 15.79
N LYS A 185 -19.22 -7.47 14.89
CA LYS A 185 -19.57 -7.63 13.47
C LYS A 185 -18.29 -7.89 12.66
N PRO A 186 -18.20 -9.02 11.92
CA PRO A 186 -17.06 -9.29 11.04
C PRO A 186 -17.14 -8.45 9.76
N TYR A 187 -16.00 -7.93 9.36
CA TYR A 187 -15.79 -7.21 8.11
C TYR A 187 -14.65 -7.89 7.36
N PRO A 188 -14.92 -8.66 6.29
CA PRO A 188 -13.88 -9.23 5.46
C PRO A 188 -12.97 -8.15 4.88
N ILE A 189 -11.65 -8.30 5.07
CA ILE A 189 -10.65 -7.36 4.59
C ILE A 189 -9.47 -8.13 3.99
N VAL A 190 -8.88 -7.63 2.90
CA VAL A 190 -7.72 -8.26 2.28
C VAL A 190 -6.46 -7.93 3.08
N ILE A 191 -5.61 -8.91 3.31
CA ILE A 191 -4.26 -8.72 3.86
C ILE A 191 -3.39 -8.16 2.73
N ASP A 192 -2.87 -6.93 2.88
CA ASP A 192 -2.08 -6.30 1.83
C ASP A 192 -0.86 -5.53 2.33
N VAL A 193 0.31 -6.10 2.13
CA VAL A 193 1.60 -5.47 2.47
C VAL A 193 2.05 -4.43 1.44
N GLY A 194 1.35 -4.32 0.32
CA GLY A 194 1.60 -3.30 -0.71
C GLY A 194 1.01 -1.94 -0.35
N GLY A 195 0.03 -1.90 0.55
CA GLY A 195 -0.55 -0.66 1.06
C GLY A 195 0.18 -0.18 2.33
N PRO A 196 0.72 1.05 2.37
CA PRO A 196 1.38 1.57 3.58
C PRO A 196 0.40 1.83 4.73
N TYR A 197 -0.88 1.99 4.42
CA TYR A 197 -1.96 2.24 5.37
C TYR A 197 -3.17 1.36 5.07
N SER A 198 -4.06 1.20 6.03
CA SER A 198 -5.31 0.44 5.87
C SER A 198 -6.37 1.32 5.22
N PHE A 199 -6.90 0.88 4.07
CA PHE A 199 -7.89 1.61 3.28
C PHE A 199 -9.20 0.85 3.22
N ILE A 200 -10.33 1.56 3.44
CA ILE A 200 -11.66 0.96 3.41
C ILE A 200 -12.64 1.79 2.59
N ARG A 201 -13.75 1.18 2.22
CA ARG A 201 -14.88 1.84 1.58
C ARG A 201 -15.37 3.03 2.42
N LYS A 202 -15.71 4.12 1.75
CA LYS A 202 -16.28 5.31 2.41
C LYS A 202 -17.56 4.99 3.16
N SER A 203 -18.40 4.13 2.59
CA SER A 203 -19.67 3.72 3.22
C SER A 203 -19.47 3.04 4.58
N VAL A 204 -18.46 2.16 4.67
CA VAL A 204 -18.10 1.50 5.95
C VAL A 204 -17.47 2.49 6.92
N ALA A 205 -16.60 3.37 6.45
CA ALA A 205 -16.01 4.43 7.27
C ALA A 205 -17.11 5.32 7.88
N ALA A 206 -18.10 5.70 7.08
CA ALA A 206 -19.24 6.51 7.55
C ALA A 206 -20.12 5.75 8.56
N GLU A 207 -20.37 4.45 8.35
CA GLU A 207 -21.08 3.59 9.31
C GLU A 207 -20.35 3.57 10.66
N TRP A 208 -19.03 3.35 10.65
CA TRP A 208 -18.21 3.30 11.85
C TRP A 208 -18.21 4.64 12.62
N LEU A 209 -17.98 5.76 11.92
CA LEU A 209 -17.99 7.09 12.55
C LEU A 209 -19.38 7.53 13.04
N GLN A 210 -20.44 7.05 12.41
CA GLN A 210 -21.80 7.27 12.92
C GLN A 210 -22.06 6.51 14.22
N THR A 211 -21.52 5.30 14.36
CA THR A 211 -21.65 4.45 15.54
C THR A 211 -20.70 4.90 16.66
N HIS A 212 -19.52 5.38 16.30
CA HIS A 212 -18.43 5.80 17.17
C HIS A 212 -17.98 7.23 16.91
N PRO A 213 -18.83 8.24 17.15
CA PRO A 213 -18.46 9.65 16.95
C PRO A 213 -17.33 10.09 17.89
N GLU A 214 -17.06 9.34 18.96
CA GLU A 214 -15.95 9.59 19.90
C GLU A 214 -14.59 9.17 19.36
N TRP A 215 -14.52 8.34 18.32
CA TRP A 215 -13.25 7.96 17.74
C TRP A 215 -12.54 9.15 17.15
N ARG A 216 -11.23 9.20 17.35
CA ARG A 216 -10.41 10.24 16.72
C ARG A 216 -10.50 10.13 15.22
N HIS A 217 -10.91 11.21 14.56
CA HIS A 217 -11.08 11.23 13.11
C HIS A 217 -10.80 12.60 12.52
N ALA A 218 -10.55 12.63 11.22
CA ALA A 218 -10.33 13.86 10.46
C ALA A 218 -10.67 13.68 8.98
N ASP A 219 -11.01 14.76 8.30
CA ASP A 219 -11.27 14.78 6.87
C ASP A 219 -10.01 15.15 6.08
N GLY A 220 -9.56 14.24 5.23
CA GLY A 220 -8.35 14.33 4.41
C GLY A 220 -7.29 13.32 4.83
N ALA A 221 -6.42 12.95 3.89
CA ALA A 221 -5.34 12.01 4.10
C ALA A 221 -4.07 12.72 4.56
N ILE A 222 -3.33 12.13 5.49
CA ILE A 222 -2.02 12.60 5.94
C ILE A 222 -1.06 11.42 6.12
N GLY A 223 0.24 11.72 6.15
CA GLY A 223 1.27 10.72 6.37
C GLY A 223 1.10 9.51 5.45
N PRO A 224 1.27 8.28 5.95
CA PRO A 224 1.09 7.06 5.16
C PRO A 224 -0.30 6.89 4.52
N ALA A 225 -1.34 7.53 5.07
CA ALA A 225 -2.68 7.53 4.47
C ALA A 225 -2.78 8.44 3.23
N ASN A 226 -1.89 9.43 3.07
CA ASN A 226 -1.72 10.22 1.86
C ASN A 226 -0.76 9.49 0.89
N TYR A 227 -1.22 8.36 0.42
CA TYR A 227 -0.39 7.37 -0.29
C TYR A 227 -0.08 7.75 -1.73
N LEU A 228 -1.12 8.14 -2.47
CA LEU A 228 -0.97 8.41 -3.90
C LEU A 228 -0.33 9.76 -4.18
N MET A 229 -0.63 10.77 -3.41
CA MET A 229 -0.11 12.15 -3.54
C MET A 229 -0.30 12.76 -4.94
N ILE A 230 -1.34 12.35 -5.67
CA ILE A 230 -1.62 12.80 -7.05
C ILE A 230 -2.77 13.78 -7.14
N GLY A 231 -3.22 14.33 -6.01
CA GLY A 231 -4.30 15.32 -5.97
C GLY A 231 -5.67 14.77 -6.35
N GLN A 232 -5.89 13.47 -6.17
CA GLN A 232 -7.19 12.86 -6.44
C GLN A 232 -8.16 13.09 -5.30
N SER A 233 -9.44 13.23 -5.66
CA SER A 233 -10.50 13.44 -4.68
C SER A 233 -10.68 12.23 -3.72
N ALA A 234 -10.14 11.08 -4.08
CA ALA A 234 -10.11 9.89 -3.23
C ALA A 234 -9.41 10.14 -1.89
N GLU A 235 -8.27 10.82 -1.89
CA GLU A 235 -7.53 11.22 -0.69
C GLU A 235 -8.07 12.52 -0.09
N GLU A 236 -8.38 13.52 -0.95
CA GLU A 236 -8.84 14.82 -0.49
C GLU A 236 -10.21 14.77 0.22
N LYS A 237 -11.10 13.84 -0.16
CA LYS A 237 -12.47 13.70 0.37
C LYS A 237 -12.67 12.45 1.22
N GLY A 238 -11.59 11.78 1.56
CA GLY A 238 -11.60 10.65 2.47
C GLY A 238 -11.63 11.09 3.93
N SER A 239 -11.87 10.12 4.81
CA SER A 239 -11.89 10.32 6.26
C SER A 239 -10.90 9.39 6.94
N LEU A 240 -9.96 9.97 7.63
CA LEU A 240 -9.04 9.27 8.52
C LEU A 240 -9.76 8.96 9.84
N MET A 241 -9.52 7.78 10.40
CA MET A 241 -10.06 7.41 11.69
C MET A 241 -9.14 6.46 12.43
N ARG A 242 -9.22 6.48 13.76
CA ARG A 242 -8.48 5.58 14.63
C ARG A 242 -9.45 4.83 15.51
N LEU A 243 -9.45 3.52 15.39
CA LEU A 243 -10.29 2.62 16.15
C LEU A 243 -9.66 2.36 17.51
N ASP A 244 -10.40 2.54 18.60
CA ASP A 244 -9.89 2.25 19.94
C ASP A 244 -9.62 0.76 20.08
N LYS A 245 -10.56 -0.09 19.59
CA LYS A 245 -10.46 -1.54 19.69
C LYS A 245 -11.21 -2.26 18.57
N ALA A 246 -10.57 -3.28 18.07
CA ALA A 246 -11.16 -4.28 17.17
C ALA A 246 -10.57 -5.66 17.51
N THR A 247 -10.99 -6.71 16.80
CA THR A 247 -10.35 -8.02 16.92
C THR A 247 -10.06 -8.63 15.56
N LEU A 248 -9.02 -9.46 15.52
CA LEU A 248 -8.64 -10.27 14.39
C LEU A 248 -8.48 -11.71 14.89
N GLY A 249 -9.49 -12.54 14.60
CA GLY A 249 -9.63 -13.80 15.33
C GLY A 249 -9.73 -13.55 16.85
N PRO A 250 -8.96 -14.25 17.68
CA PRO A 250 -8.94 -14.03 19.13
C PRO A 250 -8.04 -12.87 19.59
N MET A 251 -7.35 -12.19 18.69
CA MET A 251 -6.43 -11.10 19.05
C MET A 251 -7.18 -9.77 19.16
N ALA A 252 -6.90 -9.02 20.21
CA ALA A 252 -7.27 -7.61 20.29
C ALA A 252 -6.31 -6.78 19.42
N ILE A 253 -6.88 -5.88 18.61
CA ILE A 253 -6.17 -4.87 17.83
C ILE A 253 -6.60 -3.52 18.39
N GLU A 254 -5.68 -2.79 18.95
CA GLU A 254 -5.93 -1.47 19.55
C GLU A 254 -5.25 -0.39 18.73
N ASN A 255 -5.84 0.80 18.69
CA ASN A 255 -5.32 1.97 17.98
C ASN A 255 -5.10 1.77 16.47
N ALA A 256 -5.83 0.87 15.83
CA ALA A 256 -5.69 0.67 14.39
C ALA A 256 -6.19 1.89 13.61
N GLY A 257 -5.31 2.45 12.77
CA GLY A 257 -5.67 3.54 11.86
C GLY A 257 -6.29 3.03 10.57
N PHE A 258 -7.36 3.68 10.12
CA PHE A 258 -8.01 3.40 8.84
C PHE A 258 -8.29 4.69 8.07
N PHE A 259 -8.30 4.58 6.76
CA PHE A 259 -8.68 5.66 5.88
C PHE A 259 -9.85 5.23 5.00
N GLY A 260 -10.99 5.87 5.19
CA GLY A 260 -12.16 5.73 4.33
C GLY A 260 -11.96 6.52 3.05
N VAL A 261 -11.75 5.82 1.92
CA VAL A 261 -11.42 6.43 0.63
C VAL A 261 -12.64 7.17 0.07
N GLY A 262 -12.55 8.49 -0.07
CA GLY A 262 -13.65 9.34 -0.49
C GLY A 262 -13.68 9.69 -1.98
N GLY A 263 -14.70 10.41 -2.40
CA GLY A 263 -14.77 11.02 -3.73
C GLY A 263 -14.74 10.05 -4.90
N GLY A 264 -13.86 10.32 -5.87
CA GLY A 264 -13.70 9.53 -7.09
C GLY A 264 -12.24 9.34 -7.46
N MET A 265 -12.02 8.32 -8.27
CA MET A 265 -10.73 7.90 -8.82
C MET A 265 -10.70 8.12 -10.33
N GLY A 266 -9.51 8.06 -10.91
CA GLY A 266 -9.30 8.23 -12.34
C GLY A 266 -9.06 9.67 -12.77
N PRO A 267 -8.72 9.88 -14.07
CA PRO A 267 -8.23 11.17 -14.58
C PRO A 267 -9.15 12.37 -14.36
N LEU A 268 -10.40 12.16 -14.09
CA LEU A 268 -11.38 13.22 -13.81
C LEU A 268 -12.18 12.96 -12.54
N GLY A 269 -11.76 11.97 -11.72
CA GLY A 269 -12.53 11.56 -10.55
C GLY A 269 -13.92 10.99 -10.92
N VAL A 270 -14.06 10.44 -12.13
CA VAL A 270 -15.35 9.99 -12.68
C VAL A 270 -15.80 8.62 -12.19
N ILE A 271 -14.86 7.80 -11.72
CA ILE A 271 -15.18 6.50 -11.11
C ILE A 271 -15.32 6.73 -9.61
N SER A 272 -16.50 6.52 -9.06
CA SER A 272 -16.67 6.61 -7.61
C SER A 272 -15.82 5.54 -6.92
N THR A 273 -15.31 5.85 -5.73
CA THR A 273 -14.53 4.87 -4.95
C THR A 273 -15.37 3.65 -4.59
N GLU A 274 -16.67 3.78 -4.37
CA GLU A 274 -17.57 2.65 -4.15
C GLU A 274 -17.65 1.75 -5.40
N ALA A 275 -17.85 2.32 -6.58
CA ALA A 275 -17.88 1.55 -7.83
C ALA A 275 -16.55 0.85 -8.11
N PHE A 276 -15.41 1.50 -7.78
CA PHE A 276 -14.11 0.89 -7.84
C PHE A 276 -14.04 -0.35 -6.91
N PHE A 277 -14.46 -0.23 -5.66
CA PHE A 277 -14.48 -1.36 -4.73
C PHE A 277 -15.45 -2.47 -5.16
N ASP A 278 -16.62 -2.13 -5.73
CA ASP A 278 -17.58 -3.10 -6.23
C ASP A 278 -17.02 -3.96 -7.36
N ASP A 279 -16.15 -3.38 -8.16
CA ASP A 279 -15.48 -4.08 -9.23
C ASP A 279 -14.24 -4.84 -8.72
N TRP A 280 -13.37 -4.17 -7.95
CA TRP A 280 -12.15 -4.77 -7.42
C TRP A 280 -12.42 -5.98 -6.49
N GLN A 281 -13.47 -5.94 -5.68
CA GLN A 281 -13.81 -7.06 -4.78
C GLN A 281 -14.10 -8.38 -5.51
N LYS A 282 -14.36 -8.35 -6.83
CA LYS A 282 -14.50 -9.56 -7.66
C LYS A 282 -13.21 -10.39 -7.67
N LEU A 283 -12.06 -9.77 -7.35
CA LEU A 283 -10.76 -10.41 -7.22
C LEU A 283 -10.59 -11.12 -5.88
N ALA A 284 -11.37 -10.79 -4.89
CA ALA A 284 -11.34 -11.38 -3.55
C ALA A 284 -12.26 -12.62 -3.47
N PRO A 285 -12.08 -13.49 -2.46
CA PRO A 285 -12.92 -14.67 -2.28
C PRO A 285 -14.37 -14.34 -1.90
N GLU A 286 -14.62 -13.12 -1.44
CA GLU A 286 -15.91 -12.62 -0.95
C GLU A 286 -15.96 -11.10 -1.01
N PRO A 287 -17.14 -10.47 -0.80
CA PRO A 287 -17.23 -9.03 -0.66
C PRO A 287 -16.38 -8.52 0.49
N VAL A 288 -15.55 -7.51 0.22
CA VAL A 288 -14.59 -6.95 1.19
C VAL A 288 -14.81 -5.46 1.41
N ILE A 289 -14.38 -4.99 2.58
CA ILE A 289 -14.43 -3.58 2.92
C ILE A 289 -13.22 -2.79 2.40
N GLY A 290 -12.10 -3.46 2.10
CA GLY A 290 -10.85 -2.82 1.67
C GLY A 290 -9.61 -3.66 1.97
N TRP A 291 -8.52 -2.99 2.30
CA TRP A 291 -7.20 -3.59 2.56
C TRP A 291 -6.71 -3.26 3.97
N LEU A 292 -6.21 -4.28 4.67
CA LEU A 292 -5.46 -4.15 5.92
C LEU A 292 -3.99 -3.92 5.56
N GLY A 293 -3.50 -2.73 5.81
CA GLY A 293 -2.19 -2.26 5.34
C GLY A 293 -1.05 -2.42 6.35
N ALA A 294 0.12 -1.99 5.92
CA ALA A 294 1.36 -2.11 6.68
C ALA A 294 1.32 -1.39 8.04
N ASN A 295 0.53 -0.32 8.20
CA ASN A 295 0.35 0.35 9.49
C ASN A 295 -0.16 -0.57 10.60
N VAL A 296 -0.86 -1.67 10.25
CA VAL A 296 -1.25 -2.72 11.19
C VAL A 296 -0.31 -3.93 11.07
N LEU A 297 -0.03 -4.38 9.84
CA LEU A 297 0.69 -5.63 9.58
C LEU A 297 2.12 -5.62 10.12
N LYS A 298 2.83 -4.49 10.08
CA LYS A 298 4.22 -4.36 10.55
C LYS A 298 4.43 -4.66 12.04
N HIS A 299 3.35 -4.61 12.82
CA HIS A 299 3.36 -4.91 14.24
C HIS A 299 3.29 -6.40 14.57
N TYR A 300 3.25 -7.24 13.53
CA TYR A 300 3.15 -8.70 13.67
C TYR A 300 4.17 -9.41 12.79
N ARG A 301 4.65 -10.55 13.26
CA ARG A 301 5.21 -11.58 12.38
C ARG A 301 4.04 -12.45 11.94
N ILE A 302 3.85 -12.56 10.63
CA ILE A 302 2.68 -13.20 10.04
C ILE A 302 3.14 -14.38 9.21
N THR A 303 2.69 -15.60 9.55
CA THR A 303 2.85 -16.79 8.71
C THR A 303 1.53 -17.09 8.03
N ILE A 304 1.53 -17.34 6.73
CA ILE A 304 0.36 -17.68 5.93
C ILE A 304 0.59 -19.01 5.24
N ASP A 305 -0.29 -19.97 5.49
CA ASP A 305 -0.46 -21.21 4.73
C ASP A 305 -1.72 -21.05 3.85
N TYR A 306 -1.50 -20.71 2.59
CA TYR A 306 -2.57 -20.51 1.63
C TYR A 306 -3.39 -21.78 1.39
N LYS A 307 -2.72 -22.95 1.37
CA LYS A 307 -3.36 -24.22 1.12
C LYS A 307 -4.24 -24.66 2.28
N ALA A 308 -3.78 -24.47 3.51
CA ALA A 308 -4.58 -24.74 4.71
C ALA A 308 -5.62 -23.65 5.00
N GLN A 309 -5.58 -22.52 4.31
CA GLN A 309 -6.40 -21.32 4.56
C GLN A 309 -6.29 -20.87 6.01
N MET A 310 -5.07 -20.78 6.50
CA MET A 310 -4.76 -20.42 7.87
C MET A 310 -3.60 -19.43 7.94
N SER A 311 -3.65 -18.53 8.89
CA SER A 311 -2.54 -17.65 9.21
C SER A 311 -2.23 -17.68 10.70
N TRP A 312 -0.98 -17.41 11.07
CA TRP A 312 -0.51 -17.32 12.45
C TRP A 312 0.13 -15.97 12.66
N TRP A 313 -0.32 -15.28 13.70
CA TRP A 313 0.05 -13.91 13.99
C TRP A 313 0.78 -13.84 15.33
N LYS A 314 2.02 -13.42 15.32
CA LYS A 314 2.81 -13.20 16.54
C LYS A 314 3.06 -11.70 16.68
N LYS A 315 2.47 -11.10 17.73
CA LYS A 315 2.65 -9.68 18.03
C LYS A 315 4.12 -9.37 18.31
N LEU A 316 4.65 -8.35 17.69
CA LEU A 316 6.03 -7.83 17.84
C LEU A 316 6.05 -6.53 18.61
N SER A 317 5.05 -5.66 18.40
CA SER A 317 4.93 -4.36 19.06
C SER A 317 3.47 -3.92 19.13
N ASP A 318 3.18 -2.91 19.92
CA ASP A 318 1.91 -2.20 19.91
C ASP A 318 1.85 -1.23 18.72
N ILE A 319 0.62 -0.95 18.24
CA ILE A 319 0.39 0.11 17.27
C ILE A 319 0.51 1.44 18.01
N ASP A 320 1.32 2.35 17.48
CA ASP A 320 1.53 3.67 18.07
C ASP A 320 0.26 4.54 17.86
N PRO A 321 -0.43 4.95 18.92
CA PRO A 321 -1.58 5.85 18.79
C PRO A 321 -1.21 7.25 18.28
N HIS A 322 0.10 7.56 18.19
CA HIS A 322 0.65 8.85 17.79
C HIS A 322 1.35 8.82 16.42
N GLU A 323 1.24 7.71 15.67
CA GLU A 323 1.93 7.54 14.36
C GLU A 323 1.61 8.62 13.32
N LEU A 324 0.47 9.32 13.50
CA LEU A 324 0.01 10.40 12.62
C LEU A 324 -0.04 11.76 13.33
N ASP A 325 0.66 11.92 14.44
CA ASP A 325 0.79 13.25 15.07
C ASP A 325 1.70 14.12 14.18
N GLN A 326 1.09 15.03 13.42
CA GLN A 326 1.81 15.87 12.47
C GLN A 326 1.02 17.12 12.07
N VAL A 327 1.63 17.97 11.28
CA VAL A 327 0.93 19.10 10.65
C VAL A 327 -0.14 18.57 9.67
N GLY A 328 -1.37 19.03 9.82
CA GLY A 328 -2.53 18.51 9.09
C GLY A 328 -2.60 18.96 7.63
N LEU A 329 -1.68 18.50 6.81
CA LEU A 329 -1.61 18.77 5.37
C LEU A 329 -1.69 17.48 4.55
N SER A 330 -2.70 17.35 3.69
CA SER A 330 -2.63 16.41 2.58
C SER A 330 -1.77 17.02 1.48
N LEU A 331 -0.84 16.25 0.95
CA LEU A 331 0.14 16.75 -0.02
C LEU A 331 -0.08 16.12 -1.40
N VAL A 332 0.39 16.82 -2.41
CA VAL A 332 0.48 16.37 -3.79
C VAL A 332 1.93 16.46 -4.22
N TYR A 333 2.40 15.43 -4.92
CA TYR A 333 3.73 15.40 -5.51
C TYR A 333 3.64 15.39 -7.03
N ASP A 334 4.30 16.32 -7.67
CA ASP A 334 4.42 16.38 -9.12
C ASP A 334 5.82 16.83 -9.53
N LYS A 335 6.53 15.99 -10.27
CA LYS A 335 7.86 16.30 -10.87
C LYS A 335 8.86 16.92 -9.90
N GLY A 336 8.99 16.34 -8.72
CA GLY A 336 9.96 16.80 -7.71
C GLY A 336 9.46 17.94 -6.83
N VAL A 337 8.19 18.33 -6.95
CA VAL A 337 7.59 19.42 -6.18
C VAL A 337 6.44 18.90 -5.32
N TYR A 338 6.53 19.14 -4.02
CA TYR A 338 5.41 18.93 -3.11
C TYR A 338 4.55 20.18 -3.03
N SER A 339 3.24 20.01 -3.06
CA SER A 339 2.27 21.10 -2.89
C SER A 339 1.15 20.68 -1.95
N VAL A 340 0.48 21.65 -1.36
CA VAL A 340 -0.68 21.41 -0.49
C VAL A 340 -1.88 21.02 -1.36
N GLY A 341 -2.35 19.78 -1.22
CA GLY A 341 -3.58 19.29 -1.85
C GLY A 341 -4.82 19.69 -1.07
N ARG A 342 -4.72 19.57 0.26
CA ARG A 342 -5.80 19.93 1.19
C ARG A 342 -5.24 20.25 2.58
N ILE A 343 -5.93 21.13 3.30
CA ILE A 343 -5.76 21.28 4.75
C ILE A 343 -6.75 20.31 5.40
N VAL A 344 -6.23 19.43 6.24
CA VAL A 344 -7.04 18.44 6.96
C VAL A 344 -7.95 19.15 7.95
N ALA A 345 -9.16 18.66 8.10
CA ALA A 345 -10.15 19.24 8.98
C ALA A 345 -10.57 18.28 10.09
N LYS A 346 -10.74 18.77 11.31
CA LYS A 346 -11.36 18.09 12.45
C LYS A 346 -12.66 18.80 12.77
N ASP A 347 -13.75 18.06 12.89
CA ASP A 347 -15.08 18.61 13.16
C ASP A 347 -15.44 19.77 12.21
N GLY A 348 -15.07 19.61 10.93
CA GLY A 348 -15.28 20.63 9.89
C GLY A 348 -14.38 21.87 9.99
N LYS A 349 -13.44 21.93 10.93
CA LYS A 349 -12.52 23.06 11.10
C LYS A 349 -11.13 22.72 10.55
N PRO A 350 -10.53 23.56 9.70
CA PRO A 350 -9.16 23.37 9.25
C PRO A 350 -8.18 23.33 10.43
N THR A 351 -7.22 22.41 10.41
CA THR A 351 -6.18 22.27 11.43
C THR A 351 -5.00 23.23 11.24
N ALA A 352 -4.93 23.89 10.08
CA ALA A 352 -3.92 24.91 9.78
C ALA A 352 -4.58 26.12 9.13
N THR A 353 -4.04 27.33 9.38
CA THR A 353 -4.55 28.59 8.87
C THR A 353 -3.47 29.37 8.13
N GLY A 354 -3.90 30.14 7.12
CA GLY A 354 -3.01 30.98 6.30
C GLY A 354 -2.40 30.25 5.11
N ILE A 355 -2.10 28.94 5.23
CA ILE A 355 -1.68 28.09 4.12
C ILE A 355 -2.90 27.71 3.27
N GLU A 356 -2.71 27.48 1.97
CA GLU A 356 -3.82 27.24 1.04
C GLU A 356 -3.51 26.07 0.10
N LYS A 357 -4.56 25.46 -0.45
CA LYS A 357 -4.42 24.47 -1.52
C LYS A 357 -3.66 25.06 -2.71
N GLY A 358 -2.66 24.33 -3.21
CA GLY A 358 -1.80 24.74 -4.31
C GLY A 358 -0.49 25.41 -3.87
N ASP A 359 -0.34 25.78 -2.61
CA ASP A 359 0.94 26.26 -2.08
C ASP A 359 2.04 25.23 -2.28
N LYS A 360 3.16 25.62 -2.88
CA LYS A 360 4.31 24.73 -3.12
C LYS A 360 5.24 24.77 -1.91
N LEU A 361 5.52 23.62 -1.32
CA LEU A 361 6.44 23.56 -0.18
C LEU A 361 7.86 23.90 -0.63
N ALA A 362 8.48 24.84 0.06
CA ALA A 362 9.85 25.28 -0.17
C ALA A 362 10.79 24.79 0.92
N ALA A 363 10.38 24.91 2.20
CA ALA A 363 11.18 24.46 3.34
C ALA A 363 10.28 24.10 4.54
N ILE A 364 10.79 23.22 5.41
CA ILE A 364 10.24 22.94 6.73
C ILE A 364 11.35 23.18 7.75
N ASP A 365 11.07 23.98 8.78
CA ASP A 365 12.04 24.39 9.81
C ASP A 365 13.37 24.89 9.22
N ASP A 366 13.26 25.75 8.22
CA ASP A 366 14.35 26.32 7.43
C ASP A 366 15.15 25.32 6.54
N ALA A 367 14.81 24.02 6.58
CA ALA A 367 15.44 23.01 5.71
C ALA A 367 14.69 22.90 4.37
N PRO A 368 15.36 23.14 3.22
CA PRO A 368 14.72 23.03 1.90
C PRO A 368 14.22 21.61 1.62
N VAL A 369 12.95 21.46 1.19
CA VAL A 369 12.33 20.15 0.94
C VAL A 369 12.64 19.55 -0.44
N LYS A 370 13.32 20.30 -1.31
CA LYS A 370 13.67 19.84 -2.66
C LYS A 370 14.52 18.56 -2.61
N GLY A 371 14.04 17.52 -3.27
CA GLY A 371 14.72 16.22 -3.33
C GLY A 371 14.50 15.33 -2.10
N TRP A 372 13.64 15.72 -1.18
CA TRP A 372 13.27 14.86 -0.07
C TRP A 372 12.39 13.71 -0.55
N SER A 373 12.58 12.55 0.08
CA SER A 373 11.62 11.45 -0.03
C SER A 373 10.33 11.77 0.74
N ARG A 374 9.28 11.02 0.47
CA ARG A 374 8.02 11.09 1.20
C ARG A 374 8.23 10.88 2.71
N ASP A 375 9.05 9.90 3.08
CA ASP A 375 9.32 9.58 4.48
C ASP A 375 10.06 10.72 5.20
N GLN A 376 11.02 11.35 4.53
CA GLN A 376 11.70 12.53 5.07
C GLN A 376 10.73 13.69 5.30
N LEU A 377 9.82 13.89 4.34
CA LEU A 377 8.82 14.94 4.42
C LEU A 377 7.83 14.70 5.57
N PHE A 378 7.29 13.48 5.69
CA PHE A 378 6.36 13.15 6.76
C PHE A 378 7.04 13.21 8.14
N ALA A 379 8.29 12.74 8.24
CA ALA A 379 9.06 12.85 9.47
C ALA A 379 9.28 14.31 9.90
N ALA A 380 9.51 15.21 8.94
CA ALA A 380 9.71 16.63 9.22
C ALA A 380 8.41 17.39 9.57
N LEU A 381 7.27 16.88 9.15
CA LEU A 381 5.95 17.44 9.51
C LEU A 381 5.39 16.82 10.80
N GLY A 382 5.98 15.72 11.28
CA GLY A 382 5.60 15.02 12.50
C GLY A 382 6.29 15.60 13.74
N GLY A 383 5.75 15.33 14.93
CA GLY A 383 6.33 15.81 16.18
C GLY A 383 5.47 15.50 17.40
N LYS A 384 5.71 16.16 18.50
CA LYS A 384 4.84 16.08 19.68
C LYS A 384 3.64 17.00 19.51
N LEU A 385 2.50 16.62 20.05
CA LEU A 385 1.31 17.46 20.05
C LEU A 385 1.61 18.87 20.53
N GLY A 386 1.22 19.85 19.71
CA GLY A 386 1.43 21.27 19.98
C GLY A 386 2.80 21.80 19.59
N ASP A 387 3.74 20.97 19.13
CA ASP A 387 4.95 21.47 18.49
C ASP A 387 4.56 22.33 17.28
N LEU A 388 5.36 23.34 16.98
CA LEU A 388 5.12 24.26 15.87
C LEU A 388 6.20 24.05 14.82
N HIS A 389 5.80 23.66 13.62
CA HIS A 389 6.69 23.63 12.47
C HIS A 389 6.58 24.89 11.64
N LYS A 390 7.74 25.40 11.22
CA LYS A 390 7.85 26.55 10.33
C LYS A 390 7.77 26.07 8.88
N VAL A 391 6.59 26.16 8.29
CA VAL A 391 6.36 25.72 6.92
C VAL A 391 6.46 26.91 5.98
N THR A 392 7.47 26.89 5.10
CA THR A 392 7.69 27.89 4.07
C THR A 392 7.21 27.39 2.72
N VAL A 393 6.40 28.20 2.05
CA VAL A 393 5.80 27.90 0.76
C VAL A 393 6.09 28.98 -0.28
N ASP A 394 6.01 28.60 -1.55
CA ASP A 394 5.89 29.52 -2.69
C ASP A 394 4.42 29.59 -3.12
N ARG A 395 3.84 30.77 -3.03
CA ARG A 395 2.51 31.09 -3.54
C ARG A 395 2.65 32.18 -4.60
N ASP A 396 2.42 31.85 -5.86
CA ASP A 396 2.51 32.76 -7.01
C ASP A 396 3.85 33.50 -7.11
N GLY A 397 4.96 32.78 -6.84
CA GLY A 397 6.32 33.34 -6.87
C GLY A 397 6.68 34.19 -5.63
N LYS A 398 5.85 34.16 -4.58
CA LYS A 398 6.11 34.85 -3.32
C LYS A 398 6.30 33.83 -2.20
N THR A 399 7.43 33.91 -1.54
CA THR A 399 7.71 33.09 -0.37
C THR A 399 6.90 33.58 0.82
N GLN A 400 6.19 32.66 1.48
CA GLN A 400 5.44 32.89 2.70
C GLN A 400 5.80 31.83 3.73
N THR A 401 5.77 32.18 4.99
CA THR A 401 6.11 31.26 6.07
C THR A 401 5.01 31.26 7.13
N PHE A 402 4.59 30.05 7.51
CA PHE A 402 3.54 29.81 8.49
C PHE A 402 4.09 28.99 9.66
N SER A 403 3.65 29.27 10.87
CA SER A 403 3.89 28.43 12.03
C SER A 403 2.67 27.54 12.24
N LEU A 404 2.81 26.25 11.96
CA LEU A 404 1.71 25.31 11.94
C LEU A 404 1.85 24.26 13.06
N PRO A 405 0.77 23.98 13.82
CA PRO A 405 0.83 23.05 14.93
C PRO A 405 0.82 21.58 14.46
N VAL A 406 1.50 20.74 15.23
CA VAL A 406 1.30 19.30 15.20
C VAL A 406 0.00 18.96 15.92
N GLU A 407 -0.85 18.23 15.25
CA GLU A 407 -2.15 17.79 15.72
C GLU A 407 -2.20 16.26 15.82
N ALA A 408 -3.05 15.72 16.68
CA ALA A 408 -3.29 14.27 16.76
C ALA A 408 -4.32 13.81 15.72
N PHE A 409 -4.02 12.78 14.97
CA PHE A 409 -4.91 12.19 13.98
C PHE A 409 -5.09 10.69 14.16
#